data_c0ce693483f4c365e2419330faea3d23
#
_entry.id   c0ce693483f4c365e2419330faea3d23
#
_cell.length_a   1.000
_cell.length_b   1.000
_cell.length_c   1.000
_cell.angle_alpha   90.00
_cell.angle_beta   90.00
_cell.angle_gamma   90.00
#
_symmetry.space_group_name_H-M   'P 1'
#
loop_
_entity.id
_entity.type
_entity.pdbx_description
1 polymer ?
#
loop_
_entity_poly.entity_id
_entity_poly.type
_entity_poly.pdbx_seq_one_letter_code
_entity_poly.pdbx_strand_id
1 'polypeptide(L)'
;DWFGRTMVQNMPEDVKVGIVMVAVAGCSIDLFDKDKFEAYIPNQAEWMKNICNAYGGNPYNRLIELCKKAQEDGVIKGILLHQGETNTNQPTWPGSVKKVYDDILADLGMEPASIPLLAGEVVAADQGGVCAAHNQIVATLPQTLPQALVVPAYGCEAGRDRLHFNCKGQRELGRRYAARMLGYLGF
;
A
#
# COMPACT_ATOMS: atom_id res chain seq x y z
N ASP A 1 -7.37 -0.49 10.05
CA ASP A 1 -8.29 -1.01 11.07
C ASP A 1 -9.17 -2.14 10.49
N TRP A 2 -9.99 -1.89 9.45
CA TRP A 2 -10.93 -2.90 8.95
C TRP A 2 -10.29 -4.10 8.25
N PHE A 3 -9.12 -3.95 7.65
CA PHE A 3 -8.32 -5.09 7.21
C PHE A 3 -8.04 -6.04 8.39
N GLY A 4 -7.39 -5.55 9.44
CA GLY A 4 -7.02 -6.37 10.59
C GLY A 4 -8.23 -7.01 11.30
N ARG A 5 -9.33 -6.25 11.48
CA ARG A 5 -10.58 -6.79 12.06
C ARG A 5 -11.13 -7.94 11.23
N THR A 6 -11.18 -7.78 9.90
CA THR A 6 -11.70 -8.82 9.02
C THR A 6 -10.78 -10.03 8.99
N MET A 7 -9.46 -9.83 9.00
CA MET A 7 -8.49 -10.94 9.11
C MET A 7 -8.74 -11.75 10.39
N VAL A 8 -8.75 -11.09 11.56
CA VAL A 8 -8.95 -11.75 12.87
C VAL A 8 -10.29 -12.50 12.94
N GLN A 9 -11.36 -11.98 12.33
CA GLN A 9 -12.66 -12.64 12.33
C GLN A 9 -12.72 -13.92 11.47
N ASN A 10 -11.77 -14.10 10.55
CA ASN A 10 -11.78 -15.20 9.58
C ASN A 10 -10.53 -16.10 9.66
N MET A 11 -9.69 -15.90 10.65
CA MET A 11 -8.53 -16.75 10.92
C MET A 11 -8.74 -17.58 12.19
N PRO A 12 -8.01 -18.70 12.36
CA PRO A 12 -8.05 -19.48 13.61
C PRO A 12 -7.78 -18.62 14.85
N GLU A 13 -8.41 -18.96 15.98
CA GLU A 13 -8.35 -18.17 17.22
C GLU A 13 -6.93 -18.02 17.81
N ASP A 14 -6.04 -18.96 17.51
CA ASP A 14 -4.64 -18.96 17.94
C ASP A 14 -3.74 -18.10 17.06
N VAL A 15 -4.24 -17.62 15.90
CA VAL A 15 -3.48 -16.77 14.99
C VAL A 15 -3.66 -15.29 15.33
N LYS A 16 -2.54 -14.62 15.60
CA LYS A 16 -2.49 -13.17 15.81
C LYS A 16 -2.17 -12.46 14.50
N VAL A 17 -2.85 -11.35 14.25
CA VAL A 17 -2.61 -10.51 13.08
C VAL A 17 -1.93 -9.22 13.50
N GLY A 18 -0.68 -9.03 13.05
CA GLY A 18 0.09 -7.79 13.20
C GLY A 18 0.01 -6.93 11.95
N ILE A 19 0.07 -5.62 12.11
CA ILE A 19 0.14 -4.65 11.00
C ILE A 19 1.26 -3.66 11.30
N VAL A 20 2.25 -3.61 10.39
CA VAL A 20 3.24 -2.54 10.36
C VAL A 20 2.75 -1.47 9.40
N MET A 21 2.72 -0.21 9.86
CA MET A 21 2.24 0.90 9.04
C MET A 21 3.26 2.05 9.02
N VAL A 22 3.67 2.42 7.81
CA VAL A 22 4.36 3.69 7.52
C VAL A 22 3.62 4.34 6.35
N ALA A 23 3.07 5.51 6.58
CA ALA A 23 2.28 6.23 5.59
C ALA A 23 2.63 7.70 5.56
N VAL A 24 2.80 8.25 4.35
CA VAL A 24 2.98 9.69 4.11
C VAL A 24 1.90 10.11 3.13
N ALA A 25 0.97 10.95 3.60
CA ALA A 25 -0.15 11.39 2.79
C ALA A 25 0.33 12.14 1.54
N GLY A 26 -0.32 11.91 0.40
CA GLY A 26 -0.09 12.65 -0.85
C GLY A 26 1.28 12.43 -1.51
N CYS A 27 2.08 11.48 -1.05
CA CYS A 27 3.39 11.24 -1.65
C CYS A 27 3.31 10.49 -2.99
N SER A 28 4.29 10.75 -3.87
CA SER A 28 4.61 9.85 -4.98
C SER A 28 5.24 8.56 -4.46
N ILE A 29 5.18 7.50 -5.27
CA ILE A 29 5.90 6.24 -5.00
C ILE A 29 7.42 6.47 -4.85
N ASP A 30 7.97 7.52 -5.45
CA ASP A 30 9.38 7.88 -5.37
C ASP A 30 9.86 8.18 -3.93
N LEU A 31 8.95 8.53 -3.02
CA LEU A 31 9.30 8.70 -1.61
C LEU A 31 9.76 7.40 -0.95
N PHE A 32 9.26 6.26 -1.39
CA PHE A 32 9.64 4.94 -0.89
C PHE A 32 10.70 4.24 -1.76
N ASP A 33 11.17 4.88 -2.85
CA ASP A 33 12.30 4.42 -3.63
C ASP A 33 13.60 4.89 -2.98
N LYS A 34 14.43 3.94 -2.49
CA LYS A 34 15.68 4.24 -1.77
C LYS A 34 16.73 5.00 -2.59
N ASP A 35 16.57 5.02 -3.91
CA ASP A 35 17.47 5.77 -4.81
C ASP A 35 16.92 7.17 -5.18
N LYS A 36 15.66 7.49 -4.82
CA LYS A 36 15.00 8.73 -5.24
C LYS A 36 14.53 9.63 -4.11
N PHE A 37 14.28 9.10 -2.89
CA PHE A 37 13.65 9.85 -1.81
C PHE A 37 14.44 11.11 -1.43
N GLU A 38 15.77 11.07 -1.46
CA GLU A 38 16.62 12.22 -1.12
C GLU A 38 16.42 13.40 -2.07
N ALA A 39 16.23 13.12 -3.36
CA ALA A 39 15.93 14.14 -4.35
C ALA A 39 14.45 14.58 -4.33
N TYR A 40 13.55 13.69 -3.87
CA TYR A 40 12.13 13.92 -3.83
C TYR A 40 11.73 14.87 -2.67
N ILE A 41 12.17 14.58 -1.44
CA ILE A 41 11.74 15.28 -0.23
C ILE A 41 11.95 16.79 -0.26
N PRO A 42 13.11 17.34 -0.69
CA PRO A 42 13.35 18.78 -0.68
C PRO A 42 12.34 19.61 -1.49
N ASN A 43 11.74 18.99 -2.51
CA ASN A 43 10.79 19.64 -3.40
C ASN A 43 9.33 19.56 -2.93
N GLN A 44 9.09 18.96 -1.76
CA GLN A 44 7.74 18.77 -1.23
C GLN A 44 7.28 19.91 -0.32
N ALA A 45 5.97 20.00 -0.09
CA ALA A 45 5.39 20.94 0.84
C ALA A 45 5.90 20.69 2.26
N GLU A 46 5.97 21.74 3.08
CA GLU A 46 6.53 21.69 4.43
C GLU A 46 5.86 20.65 5.34
N TRP A 47 4.53 20.50 5.21
CA TRP A 47 3.81 19.47 5.98
C TRP A 47 4.27 18.05 5.67
N MET A 48 4.62 17.75 4.40
CA MET A 48 5.15 16.43 4.02
C MET A 48 6.58 16.23 4.54
N LYS A 49 7.43 17.27 4.45
CA LYS A 49 8.77 17.26 5.04
C LYS A 49 8.72 16.98 6.53
N ASN A 50 7.76 17.60 7.24
CA ASN A 50 7.57 17.38 8.68
C ASN A 50 7.18 15.92 8.99
N ILE A 51 6.34 15.28 8.17
CA ILE A 51 6.03 13.86 8.31
C ILE A 51 7.29 13.00 8.05
N CYS A 52 8.04 13.29 6.98
CA CYS A 52 9.29 12.59 6.69
C CYS A 52 10.30 12.74 7.83
N ASN A 53 10.45 13.94 8.40
CA ASN A 53 11.32 14.22 9.54
C ASN A 53 10.91 13.40 10.79
N ALA A 54 9.60 13.27 11.04
CA ALA A 54 9.09 12.43 12.13
C ALA A 54 9.43 10.93 11.94
N TYR A 55 9.71 10.51 10.71
CA TYR A 55 10.22 9.17 10.35
C TYR A 55 11.74 9.14 10.21
N GLY A 56 12.47 10.08 10.82
CA GLY A 56 13.93 10.15 10.74
C GLY A 56 14.49 10.60 9.40
N GLY A 57 13.68 11.30 8.59
CA GLY A 57 14.06 11.79 7.25
C GLY A 57 13.97 10.75 6.13
N ASN A 58 13.71 9.49 6.46
CA ASN A 58 13.63 8.40 5.48
C ASN A 58 12.48 7.42 5.81
N PRO A 59 11.28 7.63 5.25
CA PRO A 59 10.14 6.75 5.47
C PRO A 59 10.37 5.29 5.05
N TYR A 60 11.18 5.05 3.99
CA TYR A 60 11.54 3.70 3.58
C TYR A 60 12.35 3.00 4.68
N ASN A 61 13.43 3.61 5.18
CA ASN A 61 14.22 3.02 6.26
C ASN A 61 13.35 2.78 7.51
N ARG A 62 12.46 3.70 7.83
CA ARG A 62 11.53 3.52 8.94
C ARG A 62 10.64 2.30 8.76
N LEU A 63 10.17 2.04 7.54
CA LEU A 63 9.40 0.83 7.21
C LEU A 63 10.24 -0.43 7.45
N ILE A 64 11.46 -0.47 6.93
CA ILE A 64 12.37 -1.62 7.07
C ILE A 64 12.70 -1.90 8.54
N GLU A 65 13.01 -0.86 9.34
CA GLU A 65 13.27 -1.02 10.78
C GLU A 65 12.08 -1.64 11.52
N LEU A 66 10.86 -1.14 11.27
CA LEU A 66 9.66 -1.67 11.90
C LEU A 66 9.33 -3.09 11.43
N CYS A 67 9.57 -3.40 10.16
CA CYS A 67 9.39 -4.74 9.63
C CYS A 67 10.39 -5.74 10.23
N LYS A 68 11.67 -5.37 10.38
CA LYS A 68 12.67 -6.21 11.06
C LYS A 68 12.27 -6.48 12.51
N LYS A 69 11.77 -5.47 13.21
CA LYS A 69 11.24 -5.66 14.55
C LYS A 69 10.02 -6.60 14.58
N ALA A 70 9.13 -6.48 13.61
CA ALA A 70 7.98 -7.37 13.50
C ALA A 70 8.39 -8.82 13.17
N GLN A 71 9.50 -9.04 12.48
CA GLN A 71 10.05 -10.37 12.21
C GLN A 71 10.59 -11.07 13.46
N GLU A 72 10.88 -10.34 14.55
CA GLU A 72 11.26 -10.93 15.85
C GLU A 72 10.07 -11.64 16.52
N ASP A 73 8.83 -11.17 16.27
CA ASP A 73 7.61 -11.65 16.91
C ASP A 73 6.71 -12.47 15.97
N GLY A 74 6.95 -12.43 14.65
CA GLY A 74 6.07 -13.06 13.69
C GLY A 74 6.64 -13.19 12.28
N VAL A 75 5.78 -13.57 11.34
CA VAL A 75 6.13 -13.77 9.93
C VAL A 75 5.35 -12.77 9.07
N ILE A 76 6.07 -11.97 8.28
CA ILE A 76 5.43 -11.08 7.30
C ILE A 76 4.81 -11.94 6.20
N LYS A 77 3.51 -11.76 5.96
CA LYS A 77 2.72 -12.56 5.01
C LYS A 77 2.29 -11.81 3.77
N GLY A 78 2.52 -10.50 3.69
CA GLY A 78 2.17 -9.70 2.52
C GLY A 78 2.39 -8.21 2.74
N ILE A 79 2.28 -7.46 1.66
CA ILE A 79 2.40 -6.00 1.62
C ILE A 79 1.07 -5.42 1.16
N LEU A 80 0.56 -4.42 1.90
CA LEU A 80 -0.62 -3.65 1.50
C LEU A 80 -0.15 -2.30 0.96
N LEU A 81 -0.49 -2.01 -0.28
CA LEU A 81 -0.19 -0.74 -0.94
C LEU A 81 -1.48 0.01 -1.26
N HIS A 82 -1.59 1.22 -0.74
CA HIS A 82 -2.62 2.17 -1.19
C HIS A 82 -1.92 3.48 -1.54
N GLN A 83 -1.66 3.67 -2.83
CA GLN A 83 -0.93 4.81 -3.38
C GLN A 83 -1.25 4.92 -4.88
N GLY A 84 -1.26 6.13 -5.43
CA GLY A 84 -1.43 6.32 -6.86
C GLY A 84 -1.97 7.69 -7.25
N GLU A 85 -2.62 8.42 -6.35
CA GLU A 85 -3.25 9.70 -6.66
C GLU A 85 -2.23 10.71 -7.21
N THR A 86 -1.08 10.85 -6.56
CA THR A 86 0.01 11.73 -7.01
C THR A 86 0.71 11.20 -8.28
N ASN A 87 0.61 9.89 -8.54
CA ASN A 87 1.15 9.27 -9.75
C ASN A 87 0.09 9.08 -10.87
N THR A 88 -1.06 9.74 -10.77
CA THR A 88 -2.12 9.66 -11.79
C THR A 88 -1.56 9.98 -13.18
N ASN A 89 -1.91 9.14 -14.18
CA ASN A 89 -1.42 9.22 -15.55
C ASN A 89 0.09 8.93 -15.74
N GLN A 90 0.75 8.29 -14.80
CA GLN A 90 2.15 7.87 -14.95
C GLN A 90 2.24 6.38 -15.32
N PRO A 91 2.42 6.00 -16.59
CA PRO A 91 2.44 4.60 -17.01
C PRO A 91 3.66 3.81 -16.47
N THR A 92 4.68 4.51 -15.97
CA THR A 92 5.86 3.91 -15.34
C THR A 92 5.65 3.49 -13.90
N TRP A 93 4.51 3.84 -13.29
CA TRP A 93 4.19 3.55 -11.89
C TRP A 93 4.32 2.05 -11.52
N PRO A 94 3.86 1.07 -12.35
CA PRO A 94 4.01 -0.34 -12.03
C PRO A 94 5.47 -0.78 -11.86
N GLY A 95 6.36 -0.25 -12.70
CA GLY A 95 7.81 -0.50 -12.60
C GLY A 95 8.41 0.10 -11.32
N SER A 96 7.98 1.30 -10.92
CA SER A 96 8.41 1.91 -9.66
C SER A 96 7.92 1.13 -8.44
N VAL A 97 6.67 0.65 -8.47
CA VAL A 97 6.13 -0.23 -7.40
C VAL A 97 6.92 -1.53 -7.31
N LYS A 98 7.21 -2.16 -8.46
CA LYS A 98 8.03 -3.38 -8.48
C LYS A 98 9.40 -3.14 -7.86
N LYS A 99 10.07 -2.02 -8.20
CA LYS A 99 11.36 -1.68 -7.61
C LYS A 99 11.29 -1.57 -6.08
N VAL A 100 10.31 -0.82 -5.57
CA VAL A 100 10.10 -0.67 -4.12
C VAL A 100 9.81 -2.03 -3.46
N TYR A 101 8.99 -2.86 -4.09
CA TYR A 101 8.71 -4.22 -3.62
C TYR A 101 9.98 -5.07 -3.55
N ASP A 102 10.77 -5.11 -4.64
CA ASP A 102 12.01 -5.89 -4.70
C ASP A 102 13.01 -5.42 -3.62
N ASP A 103 13.14 -4.11 -3.43
CA ASP A 103 13.99 -3.52 -2.39
C ASP A 103 13.55 -3.94 -0.98
N ILE A 104 12.24 -3.87 -0.67
CA ILE A 104 11.70 -4.31 0.62
C ILE A 104 12.03 -5.78 0.89
N LEU A 105 11.80 -6.66 -0.10
CA LEU A 105 12.07 -8.08 0.08
C LEU A 105 13.56 -8.36 0.27
N ALA A 106 14.42 -7.71 -0.51
CA ALA A 106 15.88 -7.85 -0.38
C ALA A 106 16.35 -7.40 1.01
N ASP A 107 15.90 -6.23 1.49
CA ASP A 107 16.33 -5.67 2.78
C ASP A 107 15.78 -6.43 4.00
N LEU A 108 14.70 -7.20 3.81
CA LEU A 108 14.09 -8.08 4.83
C LEU A 108 14.46 -9.56 4.68
N GLY A 109 15.23 -9.94 3.66
CA GLY A 109 15.61 -11.31 3.40
C GLY A 109 14.43 -12.22 3.08
N MET A 110 13.43 -11.72 2.34
CA MET A 110 12.21 -12.47 2.01
C MET A 110 12.18 -12.93 0.55
N GLU A 111 11.60 -14.10 0.32
CA GLU A 111 11.46 -14.66 -1.03
C GLU A 111 10.21 -14.14 -1.74
N PRO A 112 10.33 -13.59 -2.96
CA PRO A 112 9.19 -13.00 -3.69
C PRO A 112 8.00 -13.94 -3.86
N ALA A 113 8.23 -15.23 -4.12
CA ALA A 113 7.17 -16.20 -4.37
C ALA A 113 6.17 -16.38 -3.21
N SER A 114 6.56 -15.99 -1.98
CA SER A 114 5.75 -16.18 -0.77
C SER A 114 5.07 -14.90 -0.26
N ILE A 115 5.32 -13.75 -0.88
CA ILE A 115 4.86 -12.43 -0.38
C ILE A 115 4.01 -11.73 -1.44
N PRO A 116 2.68 -11.75 -1.33
CA PRO A 116 1.82 -10.97 -2.22
C PRO A 116 1.92 -9.48 -1.91
N LEU A 117 1.77 -8.64 -2.95
CA LEU A 117 1.52 -7.21 -2.81
C LEU A 117 0.07 -6.95 -3.21
N LEU A 118 -0.73 -6.47 -2.27
CA LEU A 118 -2.12 -6.09 -2.51
C LEU A 118 -2.17 -4.60 -2.79
N ALA A 119 -2.47 -4.23 -4.03
CA ALA A 119 -2.57 -2.84 -4.47
C ALA A 119 -4.05 -2.42 -4.57
N GLY A 120 -4.46 -1.46 -3.75
CA GLY A 120 -5.81 -0.91 -3.81
C GLY A 120 -5.95 0.12 -4.91
N GLU A 121 -7.08 0.06 -5.62
CA GLU A 121 -7.49 1.13 -6.51
C GLU A 121 -7.77 2.41 -5.72
N VAL A 122 -7.50 3.57 -6.33
CA VAL A 122 -7.95 4.88 -5.83
C VAL A 122 -9.45 5.05 -6.05
N VAL A 123 -10.05 6.13 -5.52
CA VAL A 123 -11.50 6.39 -5.67
C VAL A 123 -11.91 6.20 -7.13
N ALA A 124 -12.87 5.30 -7.35
CA ALA A 124 -13.26 4.86 -8.68
C ALA A 124 -14.16 5.87 -9.40
N ALA A 125 -14.29 5.72 -10.70
CA ALA A 125 -15.05 6.63 -11.57
C ALA A 125 -16.56 6.66 -11.23
N ASP A 126 -17.15 5.55 -10.75
CA ASP A 126 -18.55 5.49 -10.32
C ASP A 126 -18.84 6.39 -9.10
N GLN A 127 -17.82 6.74 -8.32
CA GLN A 127 -17.88 7.68 -7.22
C GLN A 127 -17.37 9.09 -7.60
N GLY A 128 -17.12 9.31 -8.89
CA GLY A 128 -16.60 10.57 -9.41
C GLY A 128 -15.13 10.84 -9.03
N GLY A 129 -14.35 9.78 -8.82
CA GLY A 129 -12.94 9.88 -8.39
C GLY A 129 -12.10 10.75 -9.32
N VAL A 130 -11.44 11.77 -8.78
CA VAL A 130 -10.63 12.74 -9.56
C VAL A 130 -9.35 12.11 -10.11
N CYS A 131 -8.89 11.02 -9.50
CA CYS A 131 -7.72 10.24 -9.91
C CYS A 131 -8.11 8.87 -10.52
N ALA A 132 -9.40 8.64 -10.84
CA ALA A 132 -9.91 7.33 -11.27
C ALA A 132 -9.20 6.75 -12.50
N ALA A 133 -8.61 7.59 -13.36
CA ALA A 133 -7.82 7.14 -14.50
C ALA A 133 -6.60 6.29 -14.08
N HIS A 134 -6.08 6.49 -12.86
CA HIS A 134 -4.97 5.71 -12.33
C HIS A 134 -5.32 4.22 -12.15
N ASN A 135 -6.60 3.88 -11.95
CA ASN A 135 -7.03 2.50 -11.76
C ASN A 135 -6.74 1.63 -13.00
N GLN A 136 -6.71 2.22 -14.20
CA GLN A 136 -6.26 1.51 -15.41
C GLN A 136 -4.78 1.11 -15.31
N ILE A 137 -3.96 1.96 -14.68
CA ILE A 137 -2.54 1.67 -14.46
C ILE A 137 -2.38 0.63 -13.36
N VAL A 138 -3.11 0.76 -12.24
CA VAL A 138 -3.13 -0.25 -11.16
C VAL A 138 -3.50 -1.62 -11.71
N ALA A 139 -4.47 -1.71 -12.62
CA ALA A 139 -4.88 -2.95 -13.26
C ALA A 139 -3.77 -3.66 -14.06
N THR A 140 -2.76 -2.92 -14.52
CA THR A 140 -1.60 -3.50 -15.24
C THR A 140 -0.50 -4.00 -14.30
N LEU A 141 -0.54 -3.68 -13.01
CA LEU A 141 0.52 -4.04 -12.06
C LEU A 141 0.83 -5.54 -12.05
N PRO A 142 -0.13 -6.48 -12.11
CA PRO A 142 0.17 -7.92 -12.15
C PRO A 142 0.98 -8.37 -13.37
N GLN A 143 0.98 -7.59 -14.46
CA GLN A 143 1.79 -7.87 -15.65
C GLN A 143 3.29 -7.56 -15.40
N THR A 144 3.57 -6.61 -14.50
CA THR A 144 4.93 -6.20 -14.13
C THR A 144 5.42 -6.91 -12.87
N LEU A 145 4.52 -7.17 -11.93
CA LEU A 145 4.76 -7.86 -10.67
C LEU A 145 3.72 -8.99 -10.51
N PRO A 146 4.06 -10.23 -10.89
CA PRO A 146 3.11 -11.36 -10.85
C PRO A 146 2.54 -11.67 -9.46
N GLN A 147 3.23 -11.27 -8.38
CA GLN A 147 2.76 -11.40 -7.00
C GLN A 147 1.75 -10.31 -6.60
N ALA A 148 1.47 -9.34 -7.48
CA ALA A 148 0.52 -8.29 -7.18
C ALA A 148 -0.93 -8.77 -7.35
N LEU A 149 -1.76 -8.39 -6.39
CA LEU A 149 -3.21 -8.60 -6.38
C LEU A 149 -3.90 -7.24 -6.33
N VAL A 150 -4.72 -6.94 -7.32
CA VAL A 150 -5.49 -5.68 -7.33
C VAL A 150 -6.71 -5.81 -6.42
N VAL A 151 -6.93 -4.79 -5.59
CA VAL A 151 -8.10 -4.66 -4.72
C VAL A 151 -9.02 -3.58 -5.29
N PRO A 152 -10.18 -3.95 -5.87
CA PRO A 152 -11.05 -3.01 -6.57
C PRO A 152 -11.75 -2.04 -5.61
N ALA A 153 -11.87 -0.77 -6.02
CA ALA A 153 -12.54 0.28 -5.26
C ALA A 153 -13.96 0.60 -5.76
N TYR A 154 -14.44 -0.04 -6.81
CA TYR A 154 -15.81 0.18 -7.32
C TYR A 154 -16.85 0.09 -6.18
N GLY A 155 -17.74 1.09 -6.06
CA GLY A 155 -18.77 1.19 -5.02
C GLY A 155 -18.25 1.58 -3.63
N CYS A 156 -16.93 1.77 -3.43
CA CYS A 156 -16.40 2.32 -2.19
C CYS A 156 -16.65 3.83 -2.14
N GLU A 157 -17.50 4.28 -1.21
CA GLU A 157 -17.95 5.67 -1.15
C GLU A 157 -16.81 6.67 -1.01
N ALA A 158 -16.83 7.71 -1.86
CA ALA A 158 -15.88 8.81 -1.81
C ALA A 158 -16.21 9.85 -0.72
N GLY A 159 -15.21 10.58 -0.27
CA GLY A 159 -15.36 11.83 0.46
C GLY A 159 -15.84 12.97 -0.45
N ARG A 160 -16.08 14.14 0.15
CA ARG A 160 -16.57 15.33 -0.59
C ARG A 160 -15.57 15.81 -1.66
N ASP A 161 -14.29 15.60 -1.43
CA ASP A 161 -13.20 15.97 -2.35
C ASP A 161 -13.06 15.00 -3.54
N ARG A 162 -13.73 13.85 -3.50
CA ARG A 162 -13.63 12.79 -4.52
C ARG A 162 -12.19 12.29 -4.76
N LEU A 163 -11.29 12.63 -3.86
CA LEU A 163 -9.91 12.17 -3.83
C LEU A 163 -9.73 11.05 -2.81
N HIS A 164 -10.35 11.23 -1.62
CA HIS A 164 -10.27 10.29 -0.53
C HIS A 164 -11.58 9.53 -0.36
N PHE A 165 -11.49 8.31 0.14
CA PHE A 165 -12.66 7.56 0.59
C PHE A 165 -13.23 8.16 1.88
N ASN A 166 -14.56 8.19 2.02
CA ASN A 166 -15.18 8.47 3.31
C ASN A 166 -15.03 7.27 4.27
N CYS A 167 -15.56 7.38 5.50
CA CYS A 167 -15.45 6.32 6.50
C CYS A 167 -16.06 4.98 6.03
N LYS A 168 -17.13 5.01 5.24
CA LYS A 168 -17.76 3.77 4.73
C LYS A 168 -16.90 3.15 3.63
N GLY A 169 -16.41 3.97 2.69
CA GLY A 169 -15.52 3.52 1.62
C GLY A 169 -14.23 2.93 2.17
N GLN A 170 -13.60 3.57 3.16
CA GLN A 170 -12.40 3.03 3.83
C GLN A 170 -12.65 1.68 4.51
N ARG A 171 -13.80 1.52 5.18
CA ARG A 171 -14.19 0.26 5.81
C ARG A 171 -14.37 -0.84 4.78
N GLU A 172 -15.08 -0.54 3.71
CA GLU A 172 -15.34 -1.50 2.63
C GLU A 172 -14.03 -1.90 1.93
N LEU A 173 -13.20 -0.93 1.57
CA LEU A 173 -11.90 -1.20 0.95
C LEU A 173 -11.02 -2.05 1.86
N GLY A 174 -10.98 -1.76 3.17
CA GLY A 174 -10.27 -2.57 4.15
C GLY A 174 -10.72 -4.03 4.19
N ARG A 175 -12.04 -4.29 4.11
CA ARG A 175 -12.60 -5.65 4.01
C ARG A 175 -12.15 -6.36 2.73
N ARG A 176 -12.11 -5.64 1.60
CA ARG A 176 -11.69 -6.20 0.31
C ARG A 176 -10.21 -6.57 0.30
N TYR A 177 -9.36 -5.74 0.89
CA TYR A 177 -7.96 -6.11 1.13
C TYR A 177 -7.86 -7.41 1.93
N ALA A 178 -8.63 -7.52 3.02
CA ALA A 178 -8.64 -8.72 3.84
C ALA A 178 -9.15 -9.95 3.08
N ALA A 179 -10.25 -9.83 2.33
CA ALA A 179 -10.78 -10.92 1.51
C ALA A 179 -9.75 -11.42 0.48
N ARG A 180 -9.02 -10.50 -0.16
CA ARG A 180 -7.94 -10.88 -1.09
C ARG A 180 -6.81 -11.61 -0.37
N MET A 181 -6.42 -11.12 0.82
CA MET A 181 -5.35 -11.75 1.60
C MET A 181 -5.76 -13.12 2.12
N LEU A 182 -6.98 -13.26 2.66
CA LEU A 182 -7.54 -14.54 3.11
C LEU A 182 -7.56 -15.56 1.97
N GLY A 183 -8.09 -15.17 0.80
CA GLY A 183 -8.08 -16.04 -0.38
C GLY A 183 -6.68 -16.47 -0.82
N TYR A 184 -5.67 -15.59 -0.72
CA TYR A 184 -4.27 -15.93 -0.98
C TYR A 184 -3.72 -16.93 0.05
N LEU A 185 -4.10 -16.78 1.32
CA LEU A 185 -3.67 -17.66 2.41
C LEU A 185 -4.44 -18.98 2.48
N GLY A 186 -5.53 -19.13 1.72
CA GLY A 186 -6.33 -20.36 1.67
C GLY A 186 -7.43 -20.46 2.73
N PHE A 187 -7.92 -19.30 3.21
CA PHE A 187 -9.05 -19.18 4.15
C PHE A 187 -10.34 -18.74 3.48
#